data_7aa2cede38496486d189a6f469b5dba2
#
_entry.id   7aa2cede38496486d189a6f469b5dba2
#
_cell.length_a   1.000
_cell.length_b   1.000
_cell.length_c   1.000
_cell.angle_alpha   90.00
_cell.angle_beta   90.00
_cell.angle_gamma   90.00
#
_symmetry.space_group_name_H-M   'P 1'
#
loop_
_entity.id
_entity.type
_entity.pdbx_description
1 polymer ?
#
loop_
_entity_poly.entity_id
_entity_poly.type
_entity_poly.pdbx_seq_one_letter_code
_entity_poly.pdbx_strand_id
1 'polypeptide(L)'
;MDEPWVAGVPTDPEAYVWWPIIFYMFYLMSVVCDDYLLPAVDAMSERFHIPDDVAGATLVAFACNGPELLTNCCSIYRNDASVGIGTIVGSAIFNVLVITGCCPIVAPKGVLKIKPAFFLRDALFSAISILLLWWALPVVDLAKGTVLVAFSVIYAVVVAKSESWLYNHQYAGTSPLAEGLITSPGKIARQLSNPDLQMRFQQMPQEQEELVVTLLSPGALLAWLTIPNVKLEPKRYLSSFFMSMAWLSITAYIVCIGSDRISFFWGIPRSFLGLTLVAVGTSWPNLLASIVTARQGRGDMAVSNALGSNVQNIFLVLAAPVLVSVLVRGNYTSDSSEILSSVIWMGATLGAVVLTTGLCGFSLNRCAGVLFLTIYSVYLLQAASIMF
;
A
#
# COMPACT_ATOMS: atom_id res chain seq x y z
N MET A 1 41.78 6.82 4.91
CA MET A 1 40.37 6.77 4.39
C MET A 1 39.97 8.22 4.36
N ASP A 2 39.97 8.79 3.15
CA ASP A 2 39.58 10.18 2.96
C ASP A 2 38.11 10.33 3.41
N GLU A 3 37.87 11.33 4.25
CA GLU A 3 36.50 11.63 4.71
C GLU A 3 35.64 11.91 3.46
N PRO A 4 34.51 11.20 3.26
CA PRO A 4 33.68 11.36 2.05
C PRO A 4 32.94 12.70 1.99
N TRP A 5 33.28 13.65 2.86
CA TRP A 5 32.56 14.89 3.07
C TRP A 5 33.49 16.12 2.97
N VAL A 6 33.14 17.03 2.08
CA VAL A 6 33.68 18.39 2.09
C VAL A 6 32.49 19.36 2.28
N ALA A 7 32.54 20.13 3.36
CA ALA A 7 31.48 21.12 3.71
C ALA A 7 30.03 20.52 3.80
N GLY A 8 29.88 19.27 4.26
CA GLY A 8 28.56 18.63 4.40
C GLY A 8 27.95 18.09 3.10
N VAL A 9 28.72 18.07 2.00
CA VAL A 9 28.27 17.58 0.69
C VAL A 9 29.17 16.42 0.25
N PRO A 10 28.59 15.27 -0.23
CA PRO A 10 29.40 14.19 -0.76
C PRO A 10 30.21 14.61 -1.98
N THR A 11 31.50 14.26 -2.00
CA THR A 11 32.40 14.57 -3.12
C THR A 11 32.38 13.49 -4.20
N ASP A 12 31.87 12.30 -3.88
CA ASP A 12 31.79 11.19 -4.81
C ASP A 12 30.57 11.35 -5.74
N PRO A 13 30.75 11.36 -7.07
CA PRO A 13 29.64 11.41 -8.03
C PRO A 13 28.62 10.27 -7.86
N GLU A 14 29.03 9.09 -7.35
CA GLU A 14 28.13 7.96 -7.06
C GLU A 14 27.01 8.35 -6.08
N ALA A 15 27.29 9.26 -5.14
CA ALA A 15 26.31 9.74 -4.17
C ALA A 15 25.05 10.33 -4.81
N TYR A 16 25.18 10.93 -5.98
CA TYR A 16 24.08 11.60 -6.68
C TYR A 16 23.30 10.67 -7.61
N VAL A 17 23.94 9.62 -8.10
CA VAL A 17 23.35 8.68 -9.08
C VAL A 17 22.24 7.86 -8.46
N TRP A 18 22.33 7.55 -7.17
CA TRP A 18 21.32 6.70 -6.49
C TRP A 18 19.95 7.38 -6.34
N TRP A 19 19.88 8.71 -6.25
CA TRP A 19 18.62 9.43 -6.18
C TRP A 19 17.74 9.23 -7.42
N PRO A 20 18.20 9.54 -8.64
CA PRO A 20 17.42 9.28 -9.84
C PRO A 20 17.13 7.80 -10.06
N ILE A 21 18.03 6.87 -9.67
CA ILE A 21 17.76 5.44 -9.76
C ILE A 21 16.56 5.06 -8.87
N ILE A 22 16.51 5.49 -7.61
CA ILE A 22 15.39 5.18 -6.71
C ILE A 22 14.07 5.76 -7.23
N PHE A 23 14.06 7.02 -7.68
CA PHE A 23 12.85 7.62 -8.26
C PHE A 23 12.40 6.89 -9.53
N TYR A 24 13.34 6.43 -10.35
CA TYR A 24 13.04 5.63 -11.52
C TYR A 24 12.47 4.25 -11.13
N MET A 25 12.97 3.61 -10.07
CA MET A 25 12.41 2.36 -9.56
C MET A 25 10.97 2.55 -9.03
N PHE A 26 10.69 3.67 -8.35
CA PHE A 26 9.31 3.98 -7.92
C PHE A 26 8.37 4.17 -9.12
N TYR A 27 8.83 4.87 -10.16
CA TYR A 27 8.08 4.99 -11.41
C TYR A 27 7.82 3.60 -12.03
N LEU A 28 8.84 2.75 -12.09
CA LEU A 28 8.70 1.41 -12.66
C LEU A 28 7.77 0.51 -11.83
N MET A 29 7.82 0.59 -10.50
CA MET A 29 6.86 -0.08 -9.61
C MET A 29 5.43 0.37 -9.93
N SER A 30 5.22 1.67 -10.15
CA SER A 30 3.92 2.23 -10.51
C SER A 30 3.40 1.63 -11.81
N VAL A 31 4.22 1.64 -12.87
CA VAL A 31 3.87 1.06 -14.18
C VAL A 31 3.52 -0.42 -14.05
N VAL A 32 4.33 -1.20 -13.31
CA VAL A 32 4.06 -2.63 -13.13
C VAL A 32 2.77 -2.88 -12.34
N CYS A 33 2.48 -2.06 -11.33
CA CYS A 33 1.24 -2.19 -10.56
C CYS A 33 0.01 -1.82 -11.37
N ASP A 34 0.03 -0.66 -12.04
CA ASP A 34 -1.16 -0.11 -12.69
C ASP A 34 -1.51 -0.85 -13.99
N ASP A 35 -0.50 -1.19 -14.81
CA ASP A 35 -0.72 -1.78 -16.11
C ASP A 35 -0.86 -3.30 -16.10
N TYR A 36 -0.26 -3.98 -15.12
CA TYR A 36 -0.20 -5.45 -15.12
C TYR A 36 -0.76 -6.09 -13.85
N LEU A 37 -0.35 -5.63 -12.65
CA LEU A 37 -0.73 -6.29 -11.42
C LEU A 37 -2.21 -6.07 -11.08
N LEU A 38 -2.68 -4.81 -11.06
CA LEU A 38 -4.08 -4.51 -10.77
C LEU A 38 -5.05 -5.15 -11.77
N PRO A 39 -4.83 -5.08 -13.10
CA PRO A 39 -5.66 -5.80 -14.05
C PRO A 39 -5.64 -7.33 -13.88
N ALA A 40 -4.51 -7.90 -13.44
CA ALA A 40 -4.45 -9.33 -13.15
C ALA A 40 -5.29 -9.69 -11.91
N VAL A 41 -5.26 -8.86 -10.87
CA VAL A 41 -6.08 -9.04 -9.65
C VAL A 41 -7.56 -8.85 -9.98
N ASP A 42 -7.93 -7.86 -10.78
CA ASP A 42 -9.32 -7.66 -11.23
C ASP A 42 -9.84 -8.89 -11.99
N ALA A 43 -9.05 -9.42 -12.93
CA ALA A 43 -9.41 -10.65 -13.65
C ALA A 43 -9.52 -11.88 -12.74
N MET A 44 -8.69 -11.97 -11.69
CA MET A 44 -8.83 -13.00 -10.65
C MET A 44 -10.13 -12.83 -9.87
N SER A 45 -10.45 -11.61 -9.46
CA SER A 45 -11.66 -11.30 -8.71
C SER A 45 -12.92 -11.63 -9.49
N GLU A 46 -12.96 -11.29 -10.78
CA GLU A 46 -14.06 -11.67 -11.67
C GLU A 46 -14.16 -13.19 -11.83
N ARG A 47 -13.03 -13.87 -12.00
CA ARG A 47 -13.00 -15.33 -12.22
C ARG A 47 -13.48 -16.12 -11.03
N PHE A 48 -13.14 -15.67 -9.81
CA PHE A 48 -13.50 -16.34 -8.56
C PHE A 48 -14.76 -15.77 -7.91
N HIS A 49 -15.42 -14.81 -8.59
CA HIS A 49 -16.62 -14.13 -8.09
C HIS A 49 -16.41 -13.49 -6.71
N ILE A 50 -15.25 -12.88 -6.50
CA ILE A 50 -14.91 -12.19 -5.26
C ILE A 50 -15.53 -10.79 -5.32
N PRO A 51 -16.33 -10.40 -4.32
CA PRO A 51 -16.91 -9.07 -4.26
C PRO A 51 -15.85 -7.98 -4.20
N ASP A 52 -16.13 -6.80 -4.79
CA ASP A 52 -15.18 -5.69 -4.92
C ASP A 52 -14.57 -5.24 -3.58
N ASP A 53 -15.40 -5.18 -2.52
CA ASP A 53 -14.94 -4.75 -1.18
C ASP A 53 -13.98 -5.77 -0.55
N VAL A 54 -14.26 -7.07 -0.75
CA VAL A 54 -13.39 -8.17 -0.30
C VAL A 54 -12.11 -8.22 -1.15
N ALA A 55 -12.24 -8.06 -2.46
CA ALA A 55 -11.08 -8.02 -3.37
C ALA A 55 -10.15 -6.85 -3.01
N GLY A 56 -10.70 -5.66 -2.76
CA GLY A 56 -9.95 -4.47 -2.36
C GLY A 56 -9.18 -4.66 -1.05
N ALA A 57 -9.88 -5.12 -0.01
CA ALA A 57 -9.28 -5.29 1.31
C ALA A 57 -8.33 -6.50 1.44
N THR A 58 -8.39 -7.45 0.51
CA THR A 58 -7.55 -8.66 0.54
C THR A 58 -6.58 -8.74 -0.64
N LEU A 59 -7.08 -8.97 -1.85
CA LEU A 59 -6.24 -9.22 -3.03
C LEU A 59 -5.49 -7.97 -3.48
N VAL A 60 -6.19 -6.83 -3.59
CA VAL A 60 -5.56 -5.56 -4.00
C VAL A 60 -4.56 -5.11 -2.95
N ALA A 61 -4.95 -5.11 -1.67
CA ALA A 61 -4.06 -4.75 -0.58
C ALA A 61 -2.83 -5.66 -0.50
N PHE A 62 -3.00 -6.99 -0.65
CA PHE A 62 -1.87 -7.93 -0.71
C PHE A 62 -0.96 -7.68 -1.91
N ALA A 63 -1.54 -7.46 -3.08
CA ALA A 63 -0.79 -7.20 -4.30
C ALA A 63 0.00 -5.88 -4.21
N CYS A 64 -0.65 -4.82 -3.72
CA CYS A 64 0.01 -3.52 -3.53
C CYS A 64 1.05 -3.52 -2.41
N ASN A 65 0.94 -4.41 -1.42
CA ASN A 65 1.95 -4.59 -0.36
C ASN A 65 3.13 -5.50 -0.78
N GLY A 66 3.15 -5.95 -2.03
CA GLY A 66 4.27 -6.73 -2.57
C GLY A 66 5.64 -6.06 -2.38
N PRO A 67 5.83 -4.78 -2.73
CA PRO A 67 7.06 -4.05 -2.50
C PRO A 67 7.50 -4.02 -1.03
N GLU A 68 6.58 -3.79 -0.10
CA GLU A 68 6.87 -3.81 1.34
C GLU A 68 7.30 -5.20 1.82
N LEU A 69 6.60 -6.26 1.37
CA LEU A 69 6.96 -7.64 1.71
C LEU A 69 8.39 -7.96 1.28
N LEU A 70 8.75 -7.60 0.06
CA LEU A 70 10.06 -7.90 -0.50
C LEU A 70 11.17 -7.06 0.13
N THR A 71 10.90 -5.78 0.38
CA THR A 71 11.81 -4.89 1.12
C THR A 71 12.08 -5.45 2.52
N ASN A 72 11.04 -5.90 3.22
CA ASN A 72 11.18 -6.50 4.54
C ASN A 72 11.94 -7.85 4.50
N CYS A 73 11.67 -8.71 3.52
CA CYS A 73 12.46 -9.93 3.31
C CYS A 73 13.94 -9.62 3.07
N CYS A 74 14.26 -8.63 2.22
CA CYS A 74 15.63 -8.21 1.95
C CYS A 74 16.33 -7.68 3.22
N SER A 75 15.64 -6.86 3.99
CA SER A 75 16.12 -6.28 5.25
C SER A 75 16.45 -7.36 6.28
N ILE A 76 15.54 -8.31 6.49
CA ILE A 76 15.75 -9.44 7.41
C ILE A 76 16.90 -10.34 6.93
N TYR A 77 16.98 -10.63 5.63
CA TYR A 77 18.08 -11.41 5.08
C TYR A 77 19.44 -10.77 5.31
N ARG A 78 19.52 -9.44 5.22
CA ARG A 78 20.74 -8.64 5.45
C ARG A 78 21.04 -8.35 6.92
N ASN A 79 20.22 -8.86 7.86
CA ASN A 79 20.26 -8.57 9.29
C ASN A 79 20.16 -7.07 9.64
N ASP A 80 19.43 -6.31 8.82
CA ASP A 80 19.16 -4.89 9.04
C ASP A 80 17.68 -4.70 9.42
N ALA A 81 17.36 -5.04 10.67
CA ALA A 81 16.01 -4.98 11.20
C ALA A 81 15.43 -3.55 11.19
N SER A 82 16.28 -2.53 11.30
CA SER A 82 15.86 -1.14 11.42
C SER A 82 15.17 -0.63 10.15
N VAL A 83 15.70 -0.97 8.97
CA VAL A 83 15.11 -0.58 7.68
C VAL A 83 13.77 -1.29 7.47
N GLY A 84 13.67 -2.61 7.74
CA GLY A 84 12.45 -3.37 7.52
C GLY A 84 11.29 -2.90 8.38
N ILE A 85 11.50 -2.79 9.70
CA ILE A 85 10.47 -2.31 10.63
C ILE A 85 10.18 -0.83 10.37
N GLY A 86 11.21 -0.01 10.12
CA GLY A 86 11.07 1.40 9.77
C GLY A 86 10.18 1.59 8.55
N THR A 87 10.40 0.81 7.48
CA THR A 87 9.56 0.84 6.27
C THR A 87 8.11 0.52 6.58
N ILE A 88 7.83 -0.51 7.37
CA ILE A 88 6.45 -0.92 7.70
C ILE A 88 5.74 0.12 8.55
N VAL A 89 6.40 0.67 9.56
CA VAL A 89 5.82 1.72 10.41
C VAL A 89 5.64 3.01 9.61
N GLY A 90 6.62 3.40 8.81
CA GLY A 90 6.54 4.56 7.92
C GLY A 90 5.42 4.44 6.90
N SER A 91 5.29 3.27 6.24
CA SER A 91 4.22 3.00 5.28
C SER A 91 2.84 3.00 5.96
N ALA A 92 2.73 2.50 7.19
CA ALA A 92 1.49 2.55 7.94
C ALA A 92 1.04 3.98 8.23
N ILE A 93 1.94 4.86 8.67
CA ILE A 93 1.66 6.28 8.89
C ILE A 93 1.31 6.98 7.56
N PHE A 94 2.06 6.68 6.49
CA PHE A 94 1.78 7.19 5.15
C PHE A 94 0.40 6.78 4.65
N ASN A 95 0.04 5.51 4.76
CA ASN A 95 -1.25 4.98 4.32
C ASN A 95 -2.41 5.63 5.10
N VAL A 96 -2.29 5.76 6.42
CA VAL A 96 -3.33 6.36 7.27
C VAL A 96 -3.49 7.85 6.98
N LEU A 97 -2.40 8.61 6.83
CA LEU A 97 -2.47 10.07 6.71
C LEU A 97 -2.48 10.54 5.25
N VAL A 98 -1.52 10.07 4.44
CA VAL A 98 -1.35 10.61 3.08
C VAL A 98 -2.38 10.02 2.14
N ILE A 99 -2.55 8.70 2.14
CA ILE A 99 -3.52 8.07 1.25
C ILE A 99 -4.94 8.50 1.62
N THR A 100 -5.31 8.38 2.91
CA THR A 100 -6.66 8.82 3.37
C THR A 100 -6.85 10.32 3.19
N GLY A 101 -5.78 11.12 3.28
CA GLY A 101 -5.81 12.57 3.06
C GLY A 101 -5.96 12.98 1.59
N CYS A 102 -5.29 12.28 0.67
CA CYS A 102 -5.39 12.55 -0.77
C CYS A 102 -6.75 12.17 -1.35
N CYS A 103 -7.37 11.09 -0.86
CA CYS A 103 -8.64 10.59 -1.37
C CYS A 103 -9.77 11.63 -1.42
N PRO A 104 -10.11 12.38 -0.35
CA PRO A 104 -11.15 13.40 -0.41
C PRO A 104 -10.79 14.61 -1.28
N ILE A 105 -9.49 14.89 -1.50
CA ILE A 105 -9.03 15.98 -2.36
C ILE A 105 -9.35 15.68 -3.83
N VAL A 106 -9.14 14.42 -4.25
CA VAL A 106 -9.35 13.96 -5.63
C VAL A 106 -10.76 13.43 -5.90
N ALA A 107 -11.54 13.17 -4.84
CA ALA A 107 -12.90 12.65 -4.95
C ALA A 107 -13.85 13.61 -5.70
N PRO A 108 -14.87 13.10 -6.39
CA PRO A 108 -15.88 13.92 -7.02
C PRO A 108 -16.51 14.92 -6.02
N LYS A 109 -16.60 16.18 -6.41
CA LYS A 109 -17.10 17.29 -5.56
C LYS A 109 -16.28 17.54 -4.28
N GLY A 110 -15.10 16.93 -4.12
CA GLY A 110 -14.24 17.08 -2.95
C GLY A 110 -14.80 16.48 -1.66
N VAL A 111 -15.66 15.47 -1.78
CA VAL A 111 -16.28 14.78 -0.65
C VAL A 111 -16.20 13.26 -0.90
N LEU A 112 -15.66 12.55 0.08
CA LEU A 112 -15.54 11.10 0.08
C LEU A 112 -16.50 10.51 1.13
N LYS A 113 -17.53 9.81 0.71
CA LYS A 113 -18.46 9.11 1.61
C LYS A 113 -17.93 7.73 1.94
N ILE A 114 -18.02 7.34 3.20
CA ILE A 114 -17.49 6.10 3.74
C ILE A 114 -18.57 5.40 4.57
N LYS A 115 -18.77 4.10 4.39
CA LYS A 115 -19.68 3.32 5.21
C LYS A 115 -19.07 3.07 6.59
N PRO A 116 -19.75 3.45 7.69
CA PRO A 116 -19.20 3.34 9.05
C PRO A 116 -18.75 1.94 9.42
N ALA A 117 -19.51 0.92 9.03
CA ALA A 117 -19.25 -0.46 9.41
C ALA A 117 -17.91 -0.99 8.87
N PHE A 118 -17.59 -0.74 7.60
CA PHE A 118 -16.31 -1.15 7.00
C PHE A 118 -15.15 -0.35 7.56
N PHE A 119 -15.32 0.96 7.69
CA PHE A 119 -14.30 1.82 8.28
C PHE A 119 -13.95 1.43 9.71
N LEU A 120 -14.95 1.22 10.58
CA LEU A 120 -14.73 0.85 11.97
C LEU A 120 -14.12 -0.54 12.11
N ARG A 121 -14.52 -1.50 11.27
CA ARG A 121 -13.89 -2.82 11.20
C ARG A 121 -12.37 -2.69 10.93
N ASP A 122 -12.00 -1.99 9.86
CA ASP A 122 -10.60 -1.89 9.45
C ASP A 122 -9.79 -1.03 10.42
N ALA A 123 -10.37 0.02 10.99
CA ALA A 123 -9.77 0.82 12.05
C ALA A 123 -9.53 0.02 13.34
N LEU A 124 -10.49 -0.85 13.74
CA LEU A 124 -10.34 -1.73 14.90
C LEU A 124 -9.19 -2.73 14.69
N PHE A 125 -9.16 -3.41 13.53
CA PHE A 125 -8.07 -4.33 13.22
C PHE A 125 -6.72 -3.61 13.10
N SER A 126 -6.68 -2.38 12.57
CA SER A 126 -5.47 -1.54 12.57
C SER A 126 -5.03 -1.22 14.00
N ALA A 127 -5.94 -0.87 14.91
CA ALA A 127 -5.60 -0.64 16.31
C ALA A 127 -5.05 -1.91 16.99
N ILE A 128 -5.70 -3.07 16.76
CA ILE A 128 -5.22 -4.36 17.28
C ILE A 128 -3.84 -4.68 16.72
N SER A 129 -3.58 -4.44 15.44
CA SER A 129 -2.28 -4.72 14.83
C SER A 129 -1.17 -3.86 15.43
N ILE A 130 -1.44 -2.58 15.74
CA ILE A 130 -0.51 -1.67 16.42
C ILE A 130 -0.19 -2.17 17.84
N LEU A 131 -1.22 -2.56 18.60
CA LEU A 131 -1.04 -3.08 19.97
C LEU A 131 -0.25 -4.40 19.96
N LEU A 132 -0.52 -5.29 19.03
CA LEU A 132 0.21 -6.55 18.90
C LEU A 132 1.65 -6.34 18.40
N LEU A 133 1.88 -5.36 17.53
CA LEU A 133 3.24 -4.96 17.15
C LEU A 133 4.02 -4.44 18.37
N TRP A 134 3.42 -3.55 19.13
CA TRP A 134 4.03 -3.02 20.36
C TRP A 134 4.35 -4.11 21.38
N TRP A 135 3.45 -5.08 21.57
CA TRP A 135 3.68 -6.25 22.43
C TRP A 135 4.78 -7.18 21.87
N ALA A 136 4.87 -7.34 20.54
CA ALA A 136 5.85 -8.23 19.94
C ALA A 136 7.29 -7.69 20.05
N LEU A 137 7.47 -6.37 19.88
CA LEU A 137 8.76 -5.70 20.02
C LEU A 137 9.20 -5.60 21.48
N PRO A 138 10.51 -5.59 21.80
CA PRO A 138 11.68 -5.61 20.91
C PRO A 138 12.12 -7.02 20.45
N VAL A 139 11.59 -8.07 21.04
CA VAL A 139 12.00 -9.46 20.74
C VAL A 139 10.81 -10.24 20.21
N VAL A 140 10.90 -10.68 18.97
CA VAL A 140 9.90 -11.57 18.36
C VAL A 140 10.40 -12.99 18.44
N ASP A 141 9.72 -13.80 19.23
CA ASP A 141 9.90 -15.23 19.33
C ASP A 141 8.89 -16.00 18.42
N LEU A 142 9.01 -17.32 18.41
CA LEU A 142 8.13 -18.19 17.61
C LEU A 142 6.65 -17.99 17.95
N ALA A 143 6.32 -17.85 19.24
CA ALA A 143 4.94 -17.71 19.70
C ALA A 143 4.34 -16.36 19.22
N LYS A 144 5.07 -15.25 19.40
CA LYS A 144 4.65 -13.93 18.94
C LYS A 144 4.49 -13.86 17.41
N GLY A 145 5.48 -14.38 16.67
CA GLY A 145 5.39 -14.46 15.20
C GLY A 145 4.18 -15.28 14.72
N THR A 146 3.91 -16.42 15.36
CA THR A 146 2.74 -17.26 15.04
C THR A 146 1.43 -16.55 15.35
N VAL A 147 1.33 -15.82 16.48
CA VAL A 147 0.14 -15.03 16.83
C VAL A 147 -0.11 -13.96 15.78
N LEU A 148 0.90 -13.22 15.36
CA LEU A 148 0.73 -12.17 14.34
C LEU A 148 0.23 -12.75 13.01
N VAL A 149 0.82 -13.85 12.53
CA VAL A 149 0.37 -14.51 11.29
C VAL A 149 -1.05 -15.07 11.42
N ALA A 150 -1.42 -15.64 12.59
CA ALA A 150 -2.77 -16.13 12.84
C ALA A 150 -3.81 -14.99 12.75
N PHE A 151 -3.49 -13.79 13.26
CA PHE A 151 -4.35 -12.62 13.13
C PHE A 151 -4.54 -12.15 11.68
N SER A 152 -3.57 -12.38 10.77
CA SER A 152 -3.75 -12.16 9.33
C SER A 152 -4.88 -13.02 8.77
N VAL A 153 -4.91 -14.30 9.12
CA VAL A 153 -5.98 -15.22 8.69
C VAL A 153 -7.33 -14.82 9.28
N ILE A 154 -7.35 -14.46 10.57
CA ILE A 154 -8.59 -13.99 11.23
C ILE A 154 -9.12 -12.74 10.52
N TYR A 155 -8.26 -11.77 10.23
CA TYR A 155 -8.65 -10.57 9.50
C TYR A 155 -9.24 -10.89 8.12
N ALA A 156 -8.56 -11.72 7.32
CA ALA A 156 -9.06 -12.13 6.00
C ALA A 156 -10.44 -12.81 6.08
N VAL A 157 -10.66 -13.70 7.07
CA VAL A 157 -11.94 -14.36 7.29
C VAL A 157 -13.03 -13.37 7.72
N VAL A 158 -12.71 -12.42 8.61
CA VAL A 158 -13.66 -11.39 9.06
C VAL A 158 -14.04 -10.46 7.90
N VAL A 159 -13.07 -10.03 7.08
CA VAL A 159 -13.34 -9.22 5.89
C VAL A 159 -14.27 -9.97 4.94
N ALA A 160 -13.95 -11.23 4.59
CA ALA A 160 -14.74 -12.04 3.69
C ALA A 160 -16.19 -12.29 4.18
N LYS A 161 -16.39 -12.45 5.50
CA LYS A 161 -17.72 -12.69 6.09
C LYS A 161 -18.52 -11.42 6.37
N SER A 162 -17.84 -10.28 6.60
CA SER A 162 -18.51 -9.04 7.00
C SER A 162 -19.44 -8.50 5.92
N GLU A 163 -19.13 -8.71 4.65
CA GLU A 163 -19.99 -8.31 3.55
C GLU A 163 -21.28 -9.12 3.50
N SER A 164 -21.18 -10.44 3.56
CA SER A 164 -22.37 -11.33 3.58
C SER A 164 -23.29 -11.01 4.76
N TRP A 165 -22.73 -10.70 5.92
CA TRP A 165 -23.48 -10.35 7.12
C TRP A 165 -24.15 -8.97 7.02
N LEU A 166 -23.44 -7.96 6.49
CA LEU A 166 -23.98 -6.62 6.27
C LEU A 166 -25.05 -6.62 5.18
N TYR A 167 -24.84 -7.37 4.10
CA TYR A 167 -25.81 -7.52 3.03
C TYR A 167 -27.12 -8.15 3.55
N ASN A 168 -27.05 -9.23 4.29
CA ASN A 168 -28.22 -9.89 4.86
C ASN A 168 -28.97 -9.02 5.88
N HIS A 169 -28.29 -8.15 6.64
CA HIS A 169 -28.94 -7.26 7.61
C HIS A 169 -29.54 -6.01 6.99
N GLN A 170 -28.93 -5.47 5.95
CA GLN A 170 -29.37 -4.23 5.31
C GLN A 170 -30.54 -4.47 4.31
N TYR A 171 -30.66 -5.68 3.78
CA TYR A 171 -31.63 -6.03 2.75
C TYR A 171 -32.67 -7.08 3.18
N ALA A 172 -32.67 -7.50 4.43
CA ALA A 172 -33.68 -8.43 4.97
C ALA A 172 -35.14 -7.91 4.94
N GLY A 173 -35.34 -6.66 4.49
CA GLY A 173 -36.66 -6.02 4.38
C GLY A 173 -37.01 -5.47 2.99
N THR A 174 -36.18 -5.66 1.97
CA THR A 174 -36.44 -5.13 0.62
C THR A 174 -36.93 -6.23 -0.32
N SER A 175 -37.96 -5.91 -1.11
CA SER A 175 -38.59 -6.82 -2.02
C SER A 175 -37.68 -7.32 -3.17
N PRO A 176 -37.97 -8.52 -3.75
CA PRO A 176 -37.15 -9.11 -4.84
C PRO A 176 -36.97 -8.25 -6.10
N LEU A 177 -37.77 -7.19 -6.25
CA LEU A 177 -37.68 -6.23 -7.37
C LEU A 177 -36.46 -5.27 -7.23
N ALA A 178 -35.98 -5.02 -6.02
CA ALA A 178 -34.77 -4.22 -5.77
C ALA A 178 -33.49 -5.04 -6.02
N GLU A 179 -33.53 -6.35 -5.83
CA GLU A 179 -32.42 -7.27 -6.13
C GLU A 179 -32.00 -7.27 -7.60
N GLY A 180 -32.95 -7.08 -8.51
CA GLY A 180 -32.69 -7.02 -9.97
C GLY A 180 -31.95 -5.76 -10.42
N LEU A 181 -31.89 -4.70 -9.62
CA LEU A 181 -31.27 -3.42 -9.96
C LEU A 181 -29.87 -3.24 -9.33
N ILE A 182 -29.55 -4.00 -8.28
CA ILE A 182 -28.33 -3.81 -7.47
C ILE A 182 -27.30 -4.91 -7.71
N THR A 183 -27.71 -6.06 -8.23
CA THR A 183 -26.84 -7.21 -8.46
C THR A 183 -26.37 -7.31 -9.90
N SER A 184 -25.22 -6.86 -10.18
CA SER A 184 -24.09 -7.50 -10.87
C SER A 184 -23.18 -6.46 -11.51
N PRO A 185 -21.86 -6.57 -11.30
CA PRO A 185 -20.83 -5.83 -12.06
C PRO A 185 -21.04 -5.96 -13.57
N GLY A 186 -21.59 -7.10 -14.04
CA GLY A 186 -21.94 -7.31 -15.43
C GLY A 186 -23.06 -6.42 -15.99
N LYS A 187 -23.88 -5.75 -15.14
CA LYS A 187 -24.86 -4.76 -15.63
C LYS A 187 -24.25 -3.36 -15.72
N ILE A 188 -23.31 -3.02 -14.85
CA ILE A 188 -22.51 -1.77 -14.96
C ILE A 188 -21.58 -1.90 -16.17
N ALA A 189 -20.94 -3.06 -16.37
CA ALA A 189 -20.17 -3.35 -17.59
C ALA A 189 -21.04 -3.31 -18.86
N ARG A 190 -22.30 -3.74 -18.81
CA ARG A 190 -23.24 -3.58 -19.94
C ARG A 190 -23.74 -2.15 -20.14
N GLN A 191 -23.81 -1.32 -19.11
CA GLN A 191 -24.08 0.12 -19.26
C GLN A 191 -22.84 0.88 -19.76
N LEU A 192 -21.63 0.45 -19.41
CA LEU A 192 -20.37 0.95 -19.95
C LEU A 192 -20.08 0.40 -21.37
N SER A 193 -20.76 -0.66 -21.80
CA SER A 193 -20.73 -1.14 -23.19
C SER A 193 -21.69 -0.40 -24.12
N ASN A 194 -22.20 0.76 -23.72
CA ASN A 194 -22.86 1.68 -24.64
C ASN A 194 -21.80 2.17 -25.66
N PRO A 195 -21.99 1.92 -26.95
CA PRO A 195 -21.01 2.28 -27.99
C PRO A 195 -20.64 3.77 -27.99
N ASP A 196 -21.56 4.64 -27.62
CA ASP A 196 -21.31 6.09 -27.53
C ASP A 196 -20.42 6.49 -26.36
N LEU A 197 -20.43 5.74 -25.26
CA LEU A 197 -19.51 5.93 -24.12
C LEU A 197 -18.13 5.35 -24.42
N GLN A 198 -18.07 4.18 -25.06
CA GLN A 198 -16.80 3.60 -25.54
C GLN A 198 -16.13 4.49 -26.60
N MET A 199 -16.88 5.07 -27.54
CA MET A 199 -16.30 6.02 -28.48
C MET A 199 -15.80 7.31 -27.84
N ARG A 200 -16.43 7.81 -26.78
CA ARG A 200 -15.91 8.97 -26.02
C ARG A 200 -14.64 8.67 -25.21
N PHE A 201 -14.50 7.45 -24.69
CA PHE A 201 -13.26 7.01 -24.03
C PHE A 201 -12.15 6.66 -25.02
N GLN A 202 -12.49 6.18 -26.23
CA GLN A 202 -11.52 5.91 -27.32
C GLN A 202 -11.02 7.16 -28.04
N GLN A 203 -11.66 8.31 -27.88
CA GLN A 203 -11.23 9.58 -28.49
C GLN A 203 -10.31 10.43 -27.61
N MET A 204 -9.86 9.92 -26.46
CA MET A 204 -8.84 10.61 -25.66
C MET A 204 -7.43 10.30 -26.21
N PRO A 205 -6.59 11.32 -26.46
CA PRO A 205 -5.24 11.15 -27.05
C PRO A 205 -4.22 10.46 -26.14
N GLN A 206 -4.62 9.88 -25.01
CA GLN A 206 -3.74 9.29 -23.97
C GLN A 206 -2.96 8.05 -24.46
N GLU A 207 -3.53 7.22 -25.36
CA GLU A 207 -2.84 5.99 -25.78
C GLU A 207 -1.52 6.22 -26.55
N GLN A 208 -1.41 7.33 -27.29
CA GLN A 208 -0.18 7.62 -28.03
C GLN A 208 0.91 8.21 -27.17
N GLU A 209 0.60 9.05 -26.19
CA GLU A 209 1.58 9.59 -25.24
C GLU A 209 2.09 8.50 -24.28
N GLU A 210 1.22 7.63 -23.76
CA GLU A 210 1.61 6.48 -22.93
C GLU A 210 2.53 5.51 -23.67
N LEU A 211 2.25 5.21 -24.94
CA LEU A 211 3.10 4.32 -25.74
C LEU A 211 4.49 4.93 -25.97
N VAL A 212 4.58 6.22 -26.26
CA VAL A 212 5.86 6.91 -26.47
C VAL A 212 6.67 6.99 -25.18
N VAL A 213 6.05 7.29 -24.04
CA VAL A 213 6.71 7.33 -22.74
C VAL A 213 7.19 5.93 -22.32
N THR A 214 6.39 4.90 -22.57
CA THR A 214 6.76 3.49 -22.30
C THR A 214 7.94 3.05 -23.18
N LEU A 215 7.95 3.41 -24.45
CA LEU A 215 9.04 3.07 -25.38
C LEU A 215 10.35 3.82 -25.04
N LEU A 216 10.27 5.01 -24.45
CA LEU A 216 11.43 5.79 -24.01
C LEU A 216 11.99 5.33 -22.66
N SER A 217 11.25 4.50 -21.90
CA SER A 217 11.69 3.96 -20.61
C SER A 217 12.18 2.52 -20.76
N PRO A 218 13.50 2.23 -20.63
CA PRO A 218 14.03 0.88 -20.85
C PRO A 218 13.41 -0.17 -19.93
N GLY A 219 13.15 0.17 -18.68
CA GLY A 219 12.51 -0.75 -17.72
C GLY A 219 11.05 -1.02 -18.03
N ALA A 220 10.28 0.00 -18.44
CA ALA A 220 8.89 -0.17 -18.83
C ALA A 220 8.78 -1.00 -20.13
N LEU A 221 9.70 -0.82 -21.08
CA LEU A 221 9.78 -1.63 -22.29
C LEU A 221 10.09 -3.10 -21.95
N LEU A 222 11.01 -3.36 -21.04
CA LEU A 222 11.33 -4.73 -20.57
C LEU A 222 10.13 -5.34 -19.84
N ALA A 223 9.42 -4.59 -19.02
CA ALA A 223 8.19 -5.05 -18.37
C ALA A 223 7.12 -5.41 -19.42
N TRP A 224 6.92 -4.58 -20.43
CA TRP A 224 6.00 -4.82 -21.54
C TRP A 224 6.33 -6.09 -22.33
N LEU A 225 7.62 -6.37 -22.54
CA LEU A 225 8.08 -7.58 -23.28
C LEU A 225 7.95 -8.85 -22.43
N THR A 226 8.01 -8.74 -21.11
CA THR A 226 8.10 -9.92 -20.21
C THR A 226 6.78 -10.23 -19.50
N ILE A 227 5.95 -9.24 -19.18
CA ILE A 227 4.70 -9.44 -18.46
C ILE A 227 3.54 -9.59 -19.45
N PRO A 228 2.80 -10.71 -19.43
CA PRO A 228 1.62 -10.86 -20.27
C PRO A 228 0.55 -9.80 -19.95
N ASN A 229 0.06 -9.11 -20.96
CA ASN A 229 -0.99 -8.12 -20.77
C ASN A 229 -2.37 -8.81 -20.69
N VAL A 230 -2.96 -8.77 -19.50
CA VAL A 230 -4.28 -9.38 -19.21
C VAL A 230 -5.41 -8.73 -20.02
N LYS A 231 -5.30 -7.44 -20.37
CA LYS A 231 -6.29 -6.74 -21.20
C LYS A 231 -6.38 -7.37 -22.60
N LEU A 232 -5.25 -7.89 -23.12
CA LEU A 232 -5.19 -8.57 -24.42
C LEU A 232 -5.43 -10.08 -24.29
N GLU A 233 -4.92 -10.71 -23.23
CA GLU A 233 -5.03 -12.15 -22.99
C GLU A 233 -5.57 -12.44 -21.57
N PRO A 234 -6.90 -12.35 -21.33
CA PRO A 234 -7.50 -12.50 -20.01
C PRO A 234 -7.22 -13.86 -19.33
N LYS A 235 -6.92 -14.89 -20.12
CA LYS A 235 -6.60 -16.24 -19.57
C LYS A 235 -5.26 -16.31 -18.88
N ARG A 236 -4.35 -15.34 -19.10
CA ARG A 236 -2.99 -15.32 -18.53
C ARG A 236 -2.86 -14.50 -17.24
N TYR A 237 -3.97 -14.25 -16.54
CA TYR A 237 -3.98 -13.45 -15.32
C TYR A 237 -3.01 -13.95 -14.25
N LEU A 238 -2.89 -15.28 -14.02
CA LEU A 238 -1.93 -15.85 -13.07
C LEU A 238 -0.48 -15.59 -13.50
N SER A 239 -0.17 -15.77 -14.79
CA SER A 239 1.17 -15.50 -15.31
C SER A 239 1.53 -14.03 -15.19
N SER A 240 0.60 -13.12 -15.52
CA SER A 240 0.77 -11.69 -15.33
C SER A 240 0.99 -11.34 -13.86
N PHE A 241 0.20 -11.91 -12.94
CA PHE A 241 0.34 -11.69 -11.50
C PHE A 241 1.74 -12.10 -10.99
N PHE A 242 2.20 -13.32 -11.28
CA PHE A 242 3.51 -13.78 -10.78
C PHE A 242 4.68 -13.04 -11.43
N MET A 243 4.59 -12.71 -12.73
CA MET A 243 5.62 -11.92 -13.40
C MET A 243 5.68 -10.49 -12.85
N SER A 244 4.53 -9.87 -12.59
CA SER A 244 4.47 -8.56 -11.93
C SER A 244 5.10 -8.60 -10.54
N MET A 245 4.81 -9.64 -9.74
CA MET A 245 5.43 -9.82 -8.43
C MET A 245 6.96 -10.00 -8.54
N ALA A 246 7.45 -10.71 -9.55
CA ALA A 246 8.89 -10.85 -9.80
C ALA A 246 9.54 -9.49 -10.15
N TRP A 247 8.91 -8.69 -10.99
CA TRP A 247 9.37 -7.34 -11.32
C TRP A 247 9.38 -6.42 -10.09
N LEU A 248 8.32 -6.46 -9.28
CA LEU A 248 8.27 -5.71 -8.02
C LEU A 248 9.37 -6.15 -7.06
N SER A 249 9.73 -7.45 -7.05
CA SER A 249 10.85 -7.99 -6.27
C SER A 249 12.17 -7.35 -6.68
N ILE A 250 12.43 -7.32 -7.99
CA ILE A 250 13.67 -6.76 -8.54
C ILE A 250 13.77 -5.26 -8.24
N THR A 251 12.71 -4.52 -8.47
CA THR A 251 12.68 -3.07 -8.21
C THR A 251 12.83 -2.75 -6.73
N ALA A 252 12.16 -3.50 -5.84
CA ALA A 252 12.30 -3.35 -4.39
C ALA A 252 13.74 -3.65 -3.92
N TYR A 253 14.37 -4.67 -4.46
CA TYR A 253 15.77 -5.00 -4.14
C TYR A 253 16.73 -3.87 -4.54
N ILE A 254 16.53 -3.26 -5.71
CA ILE A 254 17.34 -2.10 -6.16
C ILE A 254 17.10 -0.89 -5.24
N VAL A 255 15.86 -0.65 -4.79
CA VAL A 255 15.55 0.41 -3.82
C VAL A 255 16.26 0.18 -2.49
N CYS A 256 16.32 -1.06 -1.99
CA CYS A 256 17.06 -1.39 -0.77
C CYS A 256 18.56 -1.06 -0.92
N ILE A 257 19.18 -1.49 -2.04
CA ILE A 257 20.59 -1.18 -2.31
C ILE A 257 20.81 0.32 -2.39
N GLY A 258 19.95 1.04 -3.13
CA GLY A 258 20.06 2.48 -3.28
C GLY A 258 19.91 3.24 -1.96
N SER A 259 19.00 2.78 -1.09
CA SER A 259 18.82 3.33 0.26
C SER A 259 20.09 3.18 1.11
N ASP A 260 20.74 2.00 1.07
CA ASP A 260 22.01 1.78 1.76
C ASP A 260 23.12 2.70 1.25
N ARG A 261 23.21 2.88 -0.08
CA ARG A 261 24.21 3.76 -0.69
C ARG A 261 23.95 5.24 -0.33
N ILE A 262 22.70 5.69 -0.37
CA ILE A 262 22.33 7.03 0.08
C ILE A 262 22.70 7.22 1.56
N SER A 263 22.38 6.25 2.42
CA SER A 263 22.76 6.29 3.82
C SER A 263 24.27 6.46 4.00
N PHE A 264 25.05 5.67 3.27
CA PHE A 264 26.51 5.71 3.34
C PHE A 264 27.10 7.05 2.88
N PHE A 265 26.69 7.54 1.71
CA PHE A 265 27.25 8.75 1.13
C PHE A 265 26.77 10.05 1.78
N TRP A 266 25.50 10.08 2.22
CA TRP A 266 24.88 11.28 2.78
C TRP A 266 24.86 11.31 4.31
N GLY A 267 25.36 10.25 4.98
CA GLY A 267 25.33 10.14 6.44
C GLY A 267 23.90 10.09 7.03
N ILE A 268 22.89 9.82 6.20
CA ILE A 268 21.49 9.76 6.64
C ILE A 268 21.27 8.42 7.34
N PRO A 269 20.72 8.40 8.56
CA PRO A 269 20.43 7.14 9.26
C PRO A 269 19.53 6.22 8.44
N ARG A 270 19.86 4.92 8.39
CA ARG A 270 19.08 3.92 7.62
C ARG A 270 17.64 3.82 8.12
N SER A 271 17.43 3.92 9.43
CA SER A 271 16.10 3.94 10.03
C SER A 271 15.25 5.10 9.50
N PHE A 272 15.85 6.29 9.33
CA PHE A 272 15.16 7.45 8.77
C PHE A 272 14.79 7.24 7.30
N LEU A 273 15.68 6.70 6.48
CA LEU A 273 15.38 6.36 5.08
C LEU A 273 14.28 5.29 4.98
N GLY A 274 14.30 4.32 5.87
CA GLY A 274 13.24 3.31 5.97
C GLY A 274 11.87 3.94 6.28
N LEU A 275 11.81 4.81 7.31
CA LEU A 275 10.59 5.49 7.75
C LEU A 275 10.04 6.51 6.72
N THR A 276 10.88 7.01 5.83
CA THR A 276 10.52 8.09 4.90
C THR A 276 10.58 7.64 3.44
N LEU A 277 11.76 7.66 2.82
CA LEU A 277 11.93 7.44 1.39
C LEU A 277 11.44 6.05 0.94
N VAL A 278 11.87 5.00 1.67
CA VAL A 278 11.50 3.62 1.31
C VAL A 278 10.01 3.39 1.60
N ALA A 279 9.50 3.88 2.74
CA ALA A 279 8.09 3.77 3.09
C ALA A 279 7.16 4.43 2.06
N VAL A 280 7.48 5.66 1.62
CA VAL A 280 6.73 6.37 0.57
C VAL A 280 6.77 5.59 -0.74
N GLY A 281 7.97 5.13 -1.15
CA GLY A 281 8.14 4.45 -2.43
C GLY A 281 7.43 3.11 -2.50
N THR A 282 7.53 2.31 -1.45
CA THR A 282 6.87 0.99 -1.41
C THR A 282 5.35 1.11 -1.28
N SER A 283 4.84 2.17 -0.64
CA SER A 283 3.40 2.46 -0.53
C SER A 283 2.83 3.24 -1.73
N TRP A 284 3.66 3.56 -2.73
CA TRP A 284 3.21 4.27 -3.93
C TRP A 284 2.08 3.55 -4.67
N PRO A 285 2.13 2.21 -4.88
CA PRO A 285 1.02 1.47 -5.47
C PRO A 285 -0.29 1.60 -4.69
N ASN A 286 -0.23 1.54 -3.35
CA ASN A 286 -1.40 1.73 -2.50
C ASN A 286 -2.01 3.13 -2.67
N LEU A 287 -1.17 4.17 -2.79
CA LEU A 287 -1.61 5.55 -3.04
C LEU A 287 -2.35 5.66 -4.36
N LEU A 288 -1.77 5.14 -5.44
CA LEU A 288 -2.37 5.20 -6.78
C LEU A 288 -3.69 4.44 -6.84
N ALA A 289 -3.73 3.20 -6.35
CA ALA A 289 -4.96 2.40 -6.30
C ALA A 289 -6.06 3.13 -5.53
N SER A 290 -5.74 3.76 -4.39
CA SER A 290 -6.70 4.53 -3.61
C SER A 290 -7.14 5.83 -4.29
N ILE A 291 -6.24 6.53 -5.01
CA ILE A 291 -6.58 7.73 -5.78
C ILE A 291 -7.54 7.37 -6.92
N VAL A 292 -7.27 6.31 -7.67
CA VAL A 292 -8.12 5.86 -8.78
C VAL A 292 -9.53 5.52 -8.27
N THR A 293 -9.63 4.71 -7.22
CA THR A 293 -10.92 4.33 -6.63
C THR A 293 -11.67 5.51 -6.02
N ALA A 294 -10.96 6.46 -5.39
CA ALA A 294 -11.56 7.69 -4.87
C ALA A 294 -12.10 8.61 -5.98
N ARG A 295 -11.39 8.73 -7.11
CA ARG A 295 -11.88 9.48 -8.30
C ARG A 295 -13.13 8.85 -8.90
N GLN A 296 -13.29 7.53 -8.80
CA GLN A 296 -14.49 6.80 -9.21
C GLN A 296 -15.66 6.98 -8.21
N GLY A 297 -15.45 7.68 -7.08
CA GLY A 297 -16.44 7.84 -6.03
C GLY A 297 -16.59 6.62 -5.11
N ARG A 298 -15.70 5.63 -5.19
CA ARG A 298 -15.71 4.40 -4.39
C ARG A 298 -14.92 4.61 -3.09
N GLY A 299 -15.46 5.48 -2.21
CA GLY A 299 -14.78 5.90 -0.98
C GLY A 299 -14.48 4.76 -0.01
N ASP A 300 -15.42 3.82 0.13
CA ASP A 300 -15.22 2.64 0.98
C ASP A 300 -13.98 1.84 0.57
N MET A 301 -13.85 1.55 -0.73
CA MET A 301 -12.72 0.79 -1.25
C MET A 301 -11.40 1.53 -1.10
N ALA A 302 -11.39 2.85 -1.36
CA ALA A 302 -10.18 3.67 -1.25
C ALA A 302 -9.62 3.71 0.18
N VAL A 303 -10.50 3.88 1.19
CA VAL A 303 -10.09 3.95 2.59
C VAL A 303 -9.83 2.56 3.16
N SER A 304 -10.63 1.54 2.80
CA SER A 304 -10.36 0.15 3.21
C SER A 304 -9.06 -0.38 2.63
N ASN A 305 -8.65 0.04 1.42
CA ASN A 305 -7.31 -0.29 0.90
C ASN A 305 -6.21 0.30 1.81
N ALA A 306 -6.31 1.58 2.19
CA ALA A 306 -5.32 2.22 3.05
C ALA A 306 -5.23 1.56 4.45
N LEU A 307 -6.35 1.34 5.12
CA LEU A 307 -6.39 0.72 6.46
C LEU A 307 -6.10 -0.78 6.41
N GLY A 308 -6.63 -1.49 5.41
CA GLY A 308 -6.42 -2.92 5.20
C GLY A 308 -4.97 -3.25 4.89
N SER A 309 -4.29 -2.40 4.10
CA SER A 309 -2.84 -2.52 3.85
C SER A 309 -2.05 -2.44 5.15
N ASN A 310 -2.40 -1.56 6.09
CA ASN A 310 -1.73 -1.46 7.38
C ASN A 310 -1.87 -2.73 8.22
N VAL A 311 -3.08 -3.30 8.26
CA VAL A 311 -3.32 -4.57 8.95
C VAL A 311 -2.46 -5.68 8.35
N GLN A 312 -2.44 -5.77 7.02
CA GLN A 312 -1.63 -6.78 6.33
C GLN A 312 -0.13 -6.53 6.46
N ASN A 313 0.32 -5.27 6.49
CA ASN A 313 1.73 -4.92 6.67
C ASN A 313 2.27 -5.45 8.00
N ILE A 314 1.51 -5.37 9.08
CA ILE A 314 1.94 -5.89 10.38
C ILE A 314 1.76 -7.40 10.46
N PHE A 315 0.57 -7.90 10.13
CA PHE A 315 0.21 -9.30 10.38
C PHE A 315 0.79 -10.28 9.35
N LEU A 316 1.10 -9.83 8.14
CA LEU A 316 1.61 -10.69 7.08
C LEU A 316 3.00 -10.25 6.62
N VAL A 317 3.13 -9.00 6.19
CA VAL A 317 4.33 -8.48 5.54
C VAL A 317 5.52 -8.41 6.50
N LEU A 318 5.29 -8.04 7.76
CA LEU A 318 6.31 -8.11 8.81
C LEU A 318 6.39 -9.52 9.39
N ALA A 319 5.26 -10.07 9.82
CA ALA A 319 5.27 -11.26 10.64
C ALA A 319 5.73 -12.52 9.89
N ALA A 320 5.38 -12.70 8.61
CA ALA A 320 5.74 -13.92 7.89
C ALA A 320 7.28 -14.04 7.67
N PRO A 321 7.99 -13.02 7.16
CA PRO A 321 9.45 -13.08 7.04
C PRO A 321 10.17 -13.18 8.40
N VAL A 322 9.67 -12.47 9.44
CA VAL A 322 10.22 -12.58 10.80
C VAL A 322 10.04 -13.99 11.34
N LEU A 323 8.87 -14.60 11.16
CA LEU A 323 8.61 -15.98 11.60
C LEU A 323 9.56 -16.97 10.90
N VAL A 324 9.78 -16.83 9.60
CA VAL A 324 10.77 -17.63 8.87
C VAL A 324 12.18 -17.41 9.43
N SER A 325 12.56 -16.16 9.72
CA SER A 325 13.85 -15.84 10.32
C SER A 325 14.01 -16.47 11.70
N VAL A 326 12.97 -16.43 12.53
CA VAL A 326 12.97 -17.07 13.87
C VAL A 326 13.12 -18.59 13.78
N LEU A 327 12.45 -19.23 12.84
CA LEU A 327 12.58 -20.67 12.60
C LEU A 327 13.98 -21.10 12.17
N VAL A 328 14.70 -20.24 11.43
CA VAL A 328 16.03 -20.57 10.88
C VAL A 328 17.17 -20.13 11.81
N ARG A 329 17.03 -18.96 12.46
CA ARG A 329 18.11 -18.26 13.19
C ARG A 329 17.86 -18.12 14.67
N GLY A 330 16.67 -18.44 15.18
CA GLY A 330 16.23 -18.17 16.55
C GLY A 330 15.53 -16.80 16.67
N ASN A 331 15.48 -16.27 17.91
CA ASN A 331 14.74 -15.04 18.19
C ASN A 331 15.20 -13.86 17.32
N TYR A 332 14.22 -13.10 16.82
CA TYR A 332 14.47 -11.88 16.09
C TYR A 332 14.44 -10.69 17.05
N THR A 333 15.55 -9.95 17.10
CA THR A 333 15.69 -8.76 17.97
C THR A 333 15.82 -7.51 17.11
N SER A 334 15.18 -6.42 17.53
CA SER A 334 15.34 -5.12 16.90
C SER A 334 15.74 -4.08 17.93
N ASP A 335 16.65 -3.16 17.56
CA ASP A 335 16.96 -1.98 18.37
C ASP A 335 15.76 -1.03 18.35
N SER A 336 15.06 -0.96 19.48
CA SER A 336 13.64 -0.60 19.52
C SER A 336 13.35 0.84 19.95
N SER A 337 14.33 1.63 20.41
CA SER A 337 14.02 2.95 20.98
C SER A 337 13.47 3.95 19.95
N GLU A 338 14.05 4.03 18.78
CA GLU A 338 13.58 4.90 17.68
C GLU A 338 12.26 4.43 17.08
N ILE A 339 12.12 3.09 16.96
CA ILE A 339 10.94 2.46 16.39
C ILE A 339 9.73 2.60 17.32
N LEU A 340 9.94 2.55 18.64
CA LEU A 340 8.86 2.69 19.61
C LEU A 340 8.17 4.05 19.52
N SER A 341 8.92 5.14 19.35
CA SER A 341 8.35 6.47 19.11
C SER A 341 7.44 6.48 17.87
N SER A 342 7.89 5.83 16.79
CA SER A 342 7.13 5.76 15.54
C SER A 342 5.88 4.88 15.65
N VAL A 343 5.89 3.82 16.49
CA VAL A 343 4.70 3.02 16.79
C VAL A 343 3.65 3.83 17.57
N ILE A 344 4.08 4.69 18.50
CA ILE A 344 3.18 5.61 19.20
C ILE A 344 2.55 6.59 18.20
N TRP A 345 3.33 7.15 17.29
CA TRP A 345 2.81 8.00 16.21
C TRP A 345 1.80 7.28 15.34
N MET A 346 2.05 6.02 15.00
CA MET A 346 1.11 5.21 14.22
C MET A 346 -0.25 5.09 14.92
N GLY A 347 -0.25 4.86 16.26
CA GLY A 347 -1.48 4.86 17.08
C GLY A 347 -2.16 6.23 17.13
N ALA A 348 -1.39 7.31 17.35
CA ALA A 348 -1.92 8.67 17.41
C ALA A 348 -2.54 9.11 16.07
N THR A 349 -1.89 8.79 14.94
CA THR A 349 -2.39 9.13 13.60
C THR A 349 -3.66 8.35 13.24
N LEU A 350 -3.72 7.07 13.58
CA LEU A 350 -4.95 6.28 13.44
C LEU A 350 -6.08 6.89 14.29
N GLY A 351 -5.81 7.24 15.54
CA GLY A 351 -6.78 7.93 16.41
C GLY A 351 -7.28 9.25 15.82
N ALA A 352 -6.38 10.07 15.28
CA ALA A 352 -6.73 11.34 14.63
C ALA A 352 -7.65 11.11 13.42
N VAL A 353 -7.36 10.12 12.57
CA VAL A 353 -8.20 9.79 11.40
C VAL A 353 -9.56 9.25 11.82
N VAL A 354 -9.61 8.35 12.81
CA VAL A 354 -10.89 7.80 13.33
C VAL A 354 -11.76 8.92 13.94
N LEU A 355 -11.18 9.78 14.77
CA LEU A 355 -11.91 10.90 15.38
C LEU A 355 -12.41 11.88 14.33
N THR A 356 -11.55 12.32 13.39
CA THR A 356 -11.94 13.26 12.34
C THR A 356 -13.03 12.66 11.45
N THR A 357 -12.92 11.40 11.05
CA THR A 357 -13.91 10.71 10.22
C THR A 357 -15.26 10.60 10.96
N GLY A 358 -15.23 10.26 12.25
CA GLY A 358 -16.43 10.20 13.10
C GLY A 358 -17.10 11.57 13.25
N LEU A 359 -16.32 12.62 13.55
CA LEU A 359 -16.82 14.01 13.68
C LEU A 359 -17.39 14.55 12.36
N CYS A 360 -16.84 14.13 11.22
CA CYS A 360 -17.36 14.49 9.90
C CYS A 360 -18.56 13.62 9.45
N GLY A 361 -19.12 12.79 10.32
CA GLY A 361 -20.23 11.90 9.99
C GLY A 361 -19.92 10.92 8.86
N PHE A 362 -18.70 10.36 8.85
CA PHE A 362 -18.19 9.43 7.82
C PHE A 362 -18.22 10.00 6.39
N SER A 363 -18.03 11.30 6.29
CA SER A 363 -17.98 12.05 5.03
C SER A 363 -16.75 12.97 5.02
N LEU A 364 -15.62 12.47 4.56
CA LEU A 364 -14.38 13.23 4.52
C LEU A 364 -14.42 14.28 3.41
N ASN A 365 -14.07 15.51 3.76
CA ASN A 365 -13.97 16.64 2.84
C ASN A 365 -12.50 17.04 2.60
N ARG A 366 -12.27 17.99 1.68
CA ARG A 366 -10.93 18.49 1.36
C ARG A 366 -10.20 19.05 2.58
N CYS A 367 -10.91 19.69 3.53
CA CYS A 367 -10.28 20.23 4.74
C CYS A 367 -9.72 19.12 5.62
N ALA A 368 -10.47 18.02 5.80
CA ALA A 368 -9.95 16.83 6.49
C ALA A 368 -8.73 16.23 5.77
N GLY A 369 -8.74 16.21 4.43
CA GLY A 369 -7.59 15.78 3.65
C GLY A 369 -6.35 16.64 3.90
N VAL A 370 -6.47 17.95 3.86
CA VAL A 370 -5.38 18.88 4.15
C VAL A 370 -4.89 18.73 5.59
N LEU A 371 -5.79 18.55 6.56
CA LEU A 371 -5.41 18.29 7.95
C LEU A 371 -4.52 17.05 8.08
N PHE A 372 -4.89 15.94 7.43
CA PHE A 372 -4.10 14.71 7.49
C PHE A 372 -2.70 14.88 6.86
N LEU A 373 -2.62 15.58 5.72
CA LEU A 373 -1.33 15.90 5.09
C LEU A 373 -0.46 16.81 5.97
N THR A 374 -1.08 17.75 6.69
CA THR A 374 -0.37 18.61 7.64
C THR A 374 0.18 17.80 8.82
N ILE A 375 -0.61 16.86 9.39
CA ILE A 375 -0.16 15.97 10.45
C ILE A 375 1.03 15.11 9.98
N TYR A 376 0.98 14.62 8.73
CA TYR A 376 2.09 13.86 8.15
C TYR A 376 3.37 14.71 8.02
N SER A 377 3.24 15.98 7.61
CA SER A 377 4.40 16.89 7.54
C SER A 377 5.02 17.13 8.92
N VAL A 378 4.20 17.28 9.96
CA VAL A 378 4.68 17.40 11.35
C VAL A 378 5.41 16.12 11.80
N TYR A 379 4.87 14.95 11.46
CA TYR A 379 5.54 13.67 11.73
C TYR A 379 6.93 13.59 11.08
N LEU A 380 7.05 13.99 9.81
CA LEU A 380 8.35 13.99 9.10
C LEU A 380 9.36 14.93 9.76
N LEU A 381 8.93 16.14 10.15
CA LEU A 381 9.79 17.10 10.86
C LEU A 381 10.26 16.56 12.21
N GLN A 382 9.38 15.92 12.96
CA GLN A 382 9.74 15.31 14.23
C GLN A 382 10.66 14.10 14.04
N ALA A 383 10.39 13.22 13.07
CA ALA A 383 11.27 12.09 12.76
C ALA A 383 12.68 12.57 12.39
N ALA A 384 12.79 13.64 11.61
CA ALA A 384 14.07 14.28 11.33
C ALA A 384 14.75 14.82 12.60
N SER A 385 14.03 15.52 13.48
CA SER A 385 14.60 16.13 14.71
C SER A 385 15.07 15.11 15.76
N ILE A 386 14.59 13.87 15.71
CA ILE A 386 15.05 12.80 16.61
C ILE A 386 16.32 12.13 16.07
N MET A 387 16.49 12.09 14.74
CA MET A 387 17.54 11.33 14.08
C MET A 387 18.76 12.18 13.69
N PHE A 388 18.60 13.50 13.64
CA PHE A 388 19.66 14.49 13.38
C PHE A 388 19.84 15.43 14.58
#